data_d8580b561147a6f24c413263cb1b73a0
#
_entry.id   d8580b561147a6f24c413263cb1b73a0
#
_cell.length_a   1.000
_cell.length_b   1.000
_cell.length_c   1.000
_cell.angle_alpha   90.00
_cell.angle_beta   90.00
_cell.angle_gamma   90.00
#
_symmetry.space_group_name_H-M   'P 1'
#
loop_
_entity.id
_entity.type
_entity.pdbx_description
1 polymer ?
#
loop_
_entity_poly.entity_id
_entity_poly.type
_entity_poly.pdbx_seq_one_letter_code
_entity_poly.pdbx_strand_id
1 'polypeptide(L)'
;MRFANIRITTGPRLHYAEHGDAGGEAIVFLHGWPDSWFSFSRVVEKIPERYRALLIDQRGFGESERPDGGYDIRSMAADVAGFLDALSIDRATIVGHSFGSFVARRVALDYPKRVDRLVLIGTGWLGSNDVTRDVHASLDGLSDPVSREFARDFQASTVFSPLPEAFFEQIVSESLKLPSRLWAELLGSVISYDDRNDLVRMAVPTLLLWGDHDALFPRDDQERLAAAIPRARLRIYPEIGHCPNWECPDEVAVDLVAFKTE
;
A
#
# COMPACT_ATOMS: atom_id res chain seq x y z
N MET A 1 3.00 -12.08 15.59
CA MET A 1 2.14 -11.99 14.40
C MET A 1 1.13 -13.13 14.42
N ARG A 2 -0.17 -12.87 14.20
CA ARG A 2 -1.24 -13.85 14.04
C ARG A 2 -1.75 -13.78 12.60
N PHE A 3 -2.17 -14.89 11.99
CA PHE A 3 -2.70 -14.92 10.63
C PHE A 3 -4.14 -15.39 10.65
N ALA A 4 -4.97 -14.78 9.83
CA ALA A 4 -6.37 -15.15 9.71
C ALA A 4 -6.91 -14.88 8.30
N ASN A 5 -8.07 -15.46 8.04
CA ASN A 5 -8.83 -15.22 6.82
C ASN A 5 -10.22 -14.72 7.21
N ILE A 6 -10.74 -13.75 6.47
CA ILE A 6 -12.08 -13.23 6.69
C ILE A 6 -12.80 -13.08 5.35
N ARG A 7 -14.06 -13.52 5.29
CA ARG A 7 -14.90 -13.24 4.13
C ARG A 7 -15.63 -11.94 4.37
N ILE A 8 -15.41 -10.99 3.47
CA ILE A 8 -16.15 -9.73 3.51
C ILE A 8 -17.50 -9.88 2.80
N THR A 9 -18.51 -9.16 3.25
CA THR A 9 -19.90 -9.31 2.77
C THR A 9 -20.07 -8.91 1.32
N THR A 10 -19.25 -8.02 0.81
CA THR A 10 -19.31 -7.45 -0.53
C THR A 10 -18.27 -8.00 -1.50
N GLY A 11 -17.47 -8.99 -1.07
CA GLY A 11 -16.35 -9.38 -1.89
C GLY A 11 -15.67 -10.69 -1.49
N PRO A 12 -14.35 -10.77 -1.77
CA PRO A 12 -13.55 -11.97 -1.59
C PRO A 12 -13.30 -12.33 -0.12
N ARG A 13 -12.76 -13.52 0.09
CA ARG A 13 -12.07 -13.89 1.32
C ARG A 13 -10.69 -13.23 1.30
N LEU A 14 -10.42 -12.41 2.32
CA LEU A 14 -9.13 -11.76 2.50
C LEU A 14 -8.30 -12.49 3.56
N HIS A 15 -7.02 -12.68 3.27
CA HIS A 15 -6.00 -13.07 4.24
C HIS A 15 -5.40 -11.80 4.86
N TYR A 16 -5.04 -11.88 6.13
CA TYR A 16 -4.35 -10.78 6.81
C TYR A 16 -3.46 -11.29 7.95
N ALA A 17 -2.43 -10.52 8.23
CA ALA A 17 -1.63 -10.65 9.42
C ALA A 17 -2.07 -9.61 10.45
N GLU A 18 -2.05 -9.98 11.74
CA GLU A 18 -2.42 -9.11 12.85
C GLU A 18 -1.31 -9.08 13.90
N HIS A 19 -0.99 -7.89 14.39
CA HIS A 19 -0.02 -7.65 15.45
C HIS A 19 -0.58 -6.72 16.52
N GLY A 20 -0.14 -6.90 17.77
CA GLY A 20 -0.53 -6.07 18.90
C GLY A 20 -1.86 -6.48 19.55
N ASP A 21 -2.45 -5.53 20.27
CA ASP A 21 -3.67 -5.73 21.06
C ASP A 21 -4.92 -5.72 20.18
N ALA A 22 -5.70 -6.79 20.21
CA ALA A 22 -6.94 -6.90 19.45
C ALA A 22 -8.01 -5.86 19.85
N GLY A 23 -7.93 -5.31 21.05
CA GLY A 23 -8.78 -4.21 21.55
C GLY A 23 -8.20 -2.82 21.28
N GLY A 24 -6.99 -2.74 20.74
CA GLY A 24 -6.29 -1.50 20.46
C GLY A 24 -6.86 -0.72 19.28
N GLU A 25 -6.44 0.54 19.17
CA GLU A 25 -6.81 1.35 18.00
C GLU A 25 -6.24 0.76 16.72
N ALA A 26 -7.11 0.57 15.71
CA ALA A 26 -6.75 -0.12 14.49
C ALA A 26 -5.87 0.74 13.55
N ILE A 27 -4.86 0.09 12.97
CA ILE A 27 -4.03 0.59 11.87
C ILE A 27 -4.07 -0.47 10.77
N VAL A 28 -4.63 -0.14 9.62
CA VAL A 28 -4.73 -1.03 8.46
C VAL A 28 -3.64 -0.68 7.47
N PHE A 29 -2.87 -1.68 7.04
CA PHE A 29 -1.77 -1.54 6.10
C PHE A 29 -2.14 -2.18 4.75
N LEU A 30 -2.00 -1.41 3.68
CA LEU A 30 -2.25 -1.77 2.29
C LEU A 30 -0.93 -1.72 1.53
N HIS A 31 -0.43 -2.87 1.16
CA HIS A 31 0.85 -3.04 0.49
C HIS A 31 0.85 -2.51 -0.96
N GLY A 32 2.06 -2.39 -1.53
CA GLY A 32 2.28 -2.04 -2.94
C GLY A 32 2.03 -3.23 -3.90
N TRP A 33 2.22 -2.97 -5.18
CA TRP A 33 2.24 -3.99 -6.22
C TRP A 33 3.70 -4.34 -6.57
N PRO A 34 4.02 -5.62 -6.73
CA PRO A 34 3.23 -6.85 -6.59
C PRO A 34 3.43 -7.58 -5.24
N ASP A 35 3.32 -6.88 -4.14
CA ASP A 35 3.65 -7.32 -2.78
C ASP A 35 2.55 -8.15 -2.09
N SER A 36 2.70 -8.29 -0.76
CA SER A 36 1.74 -8.88 0.16
C SER A 36 1.79 -8.13 1.52
N TRP A 37 1.04 -8.63 2.52
CA TRP A 37 1.13 -8.18 3.90
C TRP A 37 2.59 -8.05 4.40
N PHE A 38 3.50 -8.89 3.90
CA PHE A 38 4.90 -8.97 4.34
C PHE A 38 5.68 -7.67 4.10
N SER A 39 5.27 -6.88 3.12
CA SER A 39 5.83 -5.56 2.78
C SER A 39 5.93 -4.60 3.99
N PHE A 40 5.06 -4.78 5.00
CA PHE A 40 5.07 -3.98 6.23
C PHE A 40 5.64 -4.70 7.46
N SER A 41 6.15 -5.91 7.33
CA SER A 41 6.61 -6.72 8.47
C SER A 41 7.65 -5.99 9.32
N ARG A 42 8.62 -5.31 8.71
CA ARG A 42 9.68 -4.55 9.40
C ARG A 42 9.15 -3.33 10.14
N VAL A 43 8.15 -2.64 9.59
CA VAL A 43 7.53 -1.47 10.23
C VAL A 43 6.69 -1.90 11.43
N VAL A 44 5.87 -2.95 11.24
CA VAL A 44 4.92 -3.39 12.28
C VAL A 44 5.60 -3.90 13.54
N GLU A 45 6.78 -4.52 13.43
CA GLU A 45 7.59 -4.93 14.58
C GLU A 45 8.00 -3.76 15.50
N LYS A 46 7.97 -2.52 14.99
CA LYS A 46 8.30 -1.29 15.72
C LYS A 46 7.05 -0.54 16.22
N ILE A 47 5.87 -0.94 15.78
CA ILE A 47 4.61 -0.35 16.25
C ILE A 47 4.33 -0.83 17.69
N PRO A 48 4.04 0.08 18.63
CA PRO A 48 3.72 -0.32 20.01
C PRO A 48 2.53 -1.28 20.07
N GLU A 49 2.65 -2.34 20.87
CA GLU A 49 1.65 -3.41 20.99
C GLU A 49 0.26 -2.93 21.44
N ARG A 50 0.12 -1.73 22.01
CA ARG A 50 -1.18 -1.13 22.31
C ARG A 50 -2.05 -0.82 21.10
N TYR A 51 -1.48 -0.78 19.89
CA TYR A 51 -2.22 -0.64 18.64
C TYR A 51 -2.56 -2.01 18.07
N ARG A 52 -3.64 -2.07 17.30
CA ARG A 52 -4.04 -3.23 16.51
C ARG A 52 -3.60 -3.03 15.07
N ALA A 53 -2.46 -3.56 14.69
CA ALA A 53 -1.95 -3.50 13.32
C ALA A 53 -2.52 -4.65 12.48
N LEU A 54 -3.15 -4.33 11.36
CA LEU A 54 -3.83 -5.26 10.44
C LEU A 54 -3.23 -5.09 9.05
N LEU A 55 -2.49 -6.09 8.59
CA LEU A 55 -1.78 -6.08 7.32
C LEU A 55 -2.53 -6.96 6.33
N ILE A 56 -3.25 -6.36 5.40
CA ILE A 56 -4.14 -7.08 4.48
C ILE A 56 -3.34 -7.54 3.26
N ASP A 57 -3.47 -8.81 2.88
CA ASP A 57 -3.29 -9.20 1.49
C ASP A 57 -4.50 -8.68 0.71
N GLN A 58 -4.32 -7.68 -0.13
CA GLN A 58 -5.41 -7.11 -0.90
C GLN A 58 -5.96 -8.15 -1.88
N ARG A 59 -7.18 -7.96 -2.39
CA ARG A 59 -7.81 -8.83 -3.42
C ARG A 59 -6.81 -9.20 -4.52
N GLY A 60 -6.67 -10.48 -4.80
CA GLY A 60 -5.78 -10.99 -5.83
C GLY A 60 -4.34 -11.26 -5.39
N PHE A 61 -3.89 -10.63 -4.30
CA PHE A 61 -2.52 -10.74 -3.81
C PHE A 61 -2.36 -11.79 -2.71
N GLY A 62 -1.11 -12.17 -2.45
CA GLY A 62 -0.72 -13.06 -1.36
C GLY A 62 -1.59 -14.31 -1.26
N GLU A 63 -2.19 -14.54 -0.09
CA GLU A 63 -3.09 -15.66 0.19
C GLU A 63 -4.59 -15.29 0.09
N SER A 64 -4.89 -14.06 -0.33
CA SER A 64 -6.27 -13.63 -0.56
C SER A 64 -6.88 -14.25 -1.80
N GLU A 65 -8.21 -14.34 -1.81
CA GLU A 65 -8.96 -14.89 -2.94
C GLU A 65 -8.73 -14.08 -4.22
N ARG A 66 -8.72 -14.77 -5.35
CA ARG A 66 -8.54 -14.22 -6.69
C ARG A 66 -9.82 -14.35 -7.50
N PRO A 67 -10.82 -13.47 -7.28
CA PRO A 67 -12.05 -13.47 -8.07
C PRO A 67 -11.77 -13.15 -9.55
N ASP A 68 -12.76 -13.38 -10.41
CA ASP A 68 -12.61 -13.13 -11.85
C ASP A 68 -12.56 -11.63 -12.23
N GLY A 69 -12.78 -10.72 -11.28
CA GLY A 69 -12.74 -9.27 -11.54
C GLY A 69 -12.81 -8.42 -10.28
N GLY A 70 -13.03 -7.11 -10.48
CA GLY A 70 -13.09 -6.12 -9.41
C GLY A 70 -11.70 -5.65 -8.96
N TYR A 71 -10.74 -5.65 -9.87
CA TYR A 71 -9.36 -5.24 -9.61
C TYR A 71 -9.12 -3.73 -9.82
N ASP A 72 -10.20 -2.95 -9.96
CA ASP A 72 -10.12 -1.50 -9.97
C ASP A 72 -10.00 -0.93 -8.55
N ILE A 73 -9.43 0.28 -8.47
CA ILE A 73 -9.14 0.95 -7.18
C ILE A 73 -10.39 1.16 -6.32
N ARG A 74 -11.57 1.41 -6.93
CA ARG A 74 -12.82 1.60 -6.17
C ARG A 74 -13.33 0.31 -5.54
N SER A 75 -13.29 -0.78 -6.28
CA SER A 75 -13.64 -2.11 -5.77
C SER A 75 -12.72 -2.52 -4.62
N MET A 76 -11.42 -2.27 -4.75
CA MET A 76 -10.46 -2.57 -3.69
C MET A 76 -10.64 -1.67 -2.46
N ALA A 77 -11.00 -0.41 -2.64
CA ALA A 77 -11.37 0.47 -1.52
C ALA A 77 -12.64 -0.01 -0.79
N ALA A 78 -13.62 -0.53 -1.54
CA ALA A 78 -14.81 -1.14 -0.93
C ALA A 78 -14.47 -2.42 -0.13
N ASP A 79 -13.47 -3.19 -0.56
CA ASP A 79 -12.98 -4.34 0.20
C ASP A 79 -12.41 -3.92 1.55
N VAL A 80 -11.67 -2.82 1.62
CA VAL A 80 -11.13 -2.29 2.90
C VAL A 80 -12.28 -1.90 3.83
N ALA A 81 -13.32 -1.22 3.32
CA ALA A 81 -14.51 -0.89 4.11
C ALA A 81 -15.21 -2.16 4.61
N GLY A 82 -15.41 -3.15 3.73
CA GLY A 82 -15.99 -4.46 4.08
C GLY A 82 -15.14 -5.25 5.08
N PHE A 83 -13.82 -5.12 5.03
CA PHE A 83 -12.89 -5.71 6.00
C PHE A 83 -13.06 -5.09 7.39
N LEU A 84 -13.17 -3.77 7.48
CA LEU A 84 -13.46 -3.08 8.74
C LEU A 84 -14.82 -3.51 9.32
N ASP A 85 -15.84 -3.65 8.47
CA ASP A 85 -17.18 -4.12 8.90
C ASP A 85 -17.13 -5.55 9.45
N ALA A 86 -16.44 -6.44 8.75
CA ALA A 86 -16.33 -7.85 9.14
C ALA A 86 -15.57 -8.04 10.48
N LEU A 87 -14.67 -7.11 10.82
CA LEU A 87 -13.95 -7.09 12.11
C LEU A 87 -14.62 -6.20 13.16
N SER A 88 -15.79 -5.60 12.87
CA SER A 88 -16.49 -4.66 13.74
C SER A 88 -15.62 -3.47 14.17
N ILE A 89 -14.80 -2.96 13.24
CA ILE A 89 -13.95 -1.79 13.44
C ILE A 89 -14.65 -0.57 12.84
N ASP A 90 -15.03 0.38 13.68
CA ASP A 90 -15.72 1.58 13.22
C ASP A 90 -14.81 2.50 12.41
N ARG A 91 -13.60 2.73 12.88
CA ARG A 91 -12.61 3.63 12.27
C ARG A 91 -11.20 3.07 12.42
N ALA A 92 -10.34 3.37 11.47
CA ALA A 92 -8.92 3.00 11.50
C ALA A 92 -8.03 4.09 10.91
N THR A 93 -6.76 4.09 11.30
CA THR A 93 -5.71 4.73 10.50
C THR A 93 -5.43 3.83 9.31
N ILE A 94 -5.49 4.39 8.10
CA ILE A 94 -5.19 3.64 6.86
C ILE A 94 -3.79 4.05 6.38
N VAL A 95 -2.94 3.07 6.20
CA VAL A 95 -1.57 3.22 5.69
C VAL A 95 -1.49 2.51 4.34
N GLY A 96 -1.15 3.23 3.28
CA GLY A 96 -0.99 2.64 1.95
C GLY A 96 0.39 2.92 1.36
N HIS A 97 1.03 1.90 0.81
CA HIS A 97 2.28 2.02 0.06
C HIS A 97 2.02 1.85 -1.44
N SER A 98 2.60 2.72 -2.28
CA SER A 98 2.57 2.59 -3.75
C SER A 98 1.14 2.34 -4.26
N PHE A 99 0.88 1.20 -4.91
CA PHE A 99 -0.46 0.73 -5.30
C PHE A 99 -1.49 0.90 -4.17
N GLY A 100 -1.15 0.41 -2.97
CA GLY A 100 -2.02 0.52 -1.80
C GLY A 100 -2.29 1.95 -1.36
N SER A 101 -1.45 2.92 -1.74
CA SER A 101 -1.69 4.34 -1.46
C SER A 101 -2.85 4.91 -2.27
N PHE A 102 -3.03 4.48 -3.53
CA PHE A 102 -4.18 4.86 -4.35
C PHE A 102 -5.48 4.24 -3.80
N VAL A 103 -5.41 2.98 -3.35
CA VAL A 103 -6.55 2.35 -2.65
C VAL A 103 -6.88 3.12 -1.35
N ALA A 104 -5.87 3.45 -0.53
CA ALA A 104 -6.05 4.20 0.72
C ALA A 104 -6.67 5.58 0.49
N ARG A 105 -6.23 6.32 -0.55
CA ARG A 105 -6.84 7.59 -0.97
C ARG A 105 -8.32 7.41 -1.30
N ARG A 106 -8.64 6.35 -2.05
CA ARG A 106 -10.03 6.06 -2.43
C ARG A 106 -10.89 5.69 -1.22
N VAL A 107 -10.33 4.94 -0.25
CA VAL A 107 -11.01 4.68 1.03
C VAL A 107 -11.32 5.98 1.75
N ALA A 108 -10.36 6.90 1.85
CA ALA A 108 -10.55 8.17 2.54
C ALA A 108 -11.59 9.08 1.84
N LEU A 109 -11.70 8.99 0.52
CA LEU A 109 -12.66 9.76 -0.28
C LEU A 109 -14.08 9.19 -0.22
N ASP A 110 -14.23 7.86 -0.35
CA ASP A 110 -15.55 7.21 -0.39
C ASP A 110 -16.10 6.89 1.01
N TYR A 111 -15.22 6.62 1.97
CA TYR A 111 -15.58 6.21 3.33
C TYR A 111 -14.93 7.11 4.41
N PRO A 112 -15.04 8.45 4.33
CA PRO A 112 -14.31 9.36 5.22
C PRO A 112 -14.63 9.16 6.71
N LYS A 113 -15.81 8.64 7.04
CA LYS A 113 -16.18 8.33 8.41
C LYS A 113 -15.48 7.09 8.99
N ARG A 114 -14.91 6.26 8.12
CA ARG A 114 -14.19 5.03 8.50
C ARG A 114 -12.68 5.27 8.65
N VAL A 115 -12.19 6.45 8.27
CA VAL A 115 -10.76 6.80 8.30
C VAL A 115 -10.51 7.84 9.40
N ASP A 116 -9.64 7.50 10.33
CA ASP A 116 -9.18 8.40 11.38
C ASP A 116 -8.04 9.28 10.88
N ARG A 117 -7.05 8.64 10.29
CA ARG A 117 -5.88 9.27 9.66
C ARG A 117 -5.49 8.50 8.41
N LEU A 118 -4.82 9.19 7.50
CA LEU A 118 -4.32 8.60 6.26
C LEU A 118 -2.80 8.76 6.17
N VAL A 119 -2.09 7.67 5.89
CA VAL A 119 -0.64 7.69 5.64
C VAL A 119 -0.39 7.11 4.25
N LEU A 120 0.27 7.87 3.40
CA LEU A 120 0.57 7.50 2.02
C LEU A 120 2.09 7.43 1.84
N ILE A 121 2.60 6.27 1.51
CA ILE A 121 4.03 6.01 1.33
C ILE A 121 4.31 5.78 -0.16
N GLY A 122 5.28 6.50 -0.75
CA GLY A 122 5.63 6.32 -2.15
C GLY A 122 4.42 6.45 -3.09
N THR A 123 3.59 7.46 -2.87
CA THR A 123 2.39 7.73 -3.68
C THR A 123 2.69 8.69 -4.82
N GLY A 124 1.95 8.62 -5.93
CA GLY A 124 2.08 9.56 -7.05
C GLY A 124 0.91 10.54 -7.16
N TRP A 125 1.12 11.67 -7.86
CA TRP A 125 0.04 12.58 -8.26
C TRP A 125 -0.99 11.88 -9.15
N LEU A 126 -0.48 11.09 -10.09
CA LEU A 126 -1.20 10.10 -10.91
C LEU A 126 -0.47 8.77 -10.85
N GLY A 127 -1.19 7.68 -11.03
CA GLY A 127 -0.59 6.38 -11.25
C GLY A 127 0.11 6.26 -12.61
N SER A 128 -0.28 7.08 -13.58
CA SER A 128 0.27 7.10 -14.93
C SER A 128 1.38 8.15 -15.08
N ASN A 129 2.58 7.70 -15.34
CA ASN A 129 3.72 8.49 -15.81
C ASN A 129 4.53 7.66 -16.82
N ASP A 130 5.64 8.19 -17.36
CA ASP A 130 6.44 7.46 -18.35
C ASP A 130 6.98 6.15 -17.77
N VAL A 131 7.50 6.17 -16.54
CA VAL A 131 8.08 4.98 -15.88
C VAL A 131 7.03 3.89 -15.66
N THR A 132 5.87 4.24 -15.12
CA THR A 132 4.81 3.24 -14.86
C THR A 132 4.23 2.66 -16.14
N ARG A 133 4.16 3.44 -17.22
CA ARG A 133 3.76 2.95 -18.55
C ARG A 133 4.81 2.01 -19.15
N ASP A 134 6.10 2.32 -19.03
CA ASP A 134 7.19 1.46 -19.51
C ASP A 134 7.21 0.13 -18.72
N VAL A 135 7.03 0.19 -17.39
CA VAL A 135 6.88 -1.03 -16.58
C VAL A 135 5.67 -1.83 -17.05
N HIS A 136 4.51 -1.20 -17.26
CA HIS A 136 3.32 -1.91 -17.75
C HIS A 136 3.54 -2.55 -19.12
N ALA A 137 4.20 -1.85 -20.04
CA ALA A 137 4.54 -2.40 -21.36
C ALA A 137 5.51 -3.62 -21.26
N SER A 138 6.39 -3.64 -20.26
CA SER A 138 7.30 -4.77 -20.03
C SER A 138 6.60 -6.04 -19.52
N LEU A 139 5.33 -5.92 -19.10
CA LEU A 139 4.53 -7.07 -18.65
C LEU A 139 3.92 -7.87 -19.81
N ASP A 140 3.95 -7.33 -21.03
CA ASP A 140 3.41 -8.02 -22.20
C ASP A 140 4.20 -9.30 -22.48
N GLY A 141 3.49 -10.42 -22.53
CA GLY A 141 4.09 -11.73 -22.81
C GLY A 141 4.84 -12.38 -21.63
N LEU A 142 4.69 -11.88 -20.41
CA LEU A 142 5.22 -12.57 -19.23
C LEU A 142 4.69 -14.01 -19.13
N SER A 143 5.60 -14.92 -18.77
CA SER A 143 5.24 -16.31 -18.44
C SER A 143 4.36 -16.37 -17.19
N ASP A 144 3.59 -17.45 -17.06
CA ASP A 144 2.86 -17.74 -15.81
C ASP A 144 3.33 -19.11 -15.27
N PRO A 145 3.97 -19.15 -14.12
CA PRO A 145 4.28 -18.04 -13.21
C PRO A 145 5.32 -17.07 -13.80
N VAL A 146 5.30 -15.82 -13.28
CA VAL A 146 6.34 -14.82 -13.58
C VAL A 146 7.71 -15.34 -13.15
N SER A 147 8.75 -15.08 -13.94
CA SER A 147 10.09 -15.54 -13.59
C SER A 147 10.63 -14.84 -12.33
N ARG A 148 11.38 -15.59 -11.51
CA ARG A 148 12.02 -15.04 -10.30
C ARG A 148 12.99 -13.91 -10.63
N GLU A 149 13.71 -14.02 -11.75
CA GLU A 149 14.63 -13.01 -12.23
C GLU A 149 13.89 -11.69 -12.50
N PHE A 150 12.80 -11.73 -13.27
CA PHE A 150 11.98 -10.54 -13.54
C PHE A 150 11.43 -9.89 -12.25
N ALA A 151 10.86 -10.70 -11.36
CA ALA A 151 10.34 -10.20 -10.10
C ALA A 151 11.43 -9.57 -9.22
N ARG A 152 12.63 -10.20 -9.17
CA ARG A 152 13.77 -9.68 -8.43
C ARG A 152 14.28 -8.37 -9.01
N ASP A 153 14.44 -8.28 -10.32
CA ASP A 153 14.92 -7.08 -11.01
C ASP A 153 13.95 -5.91 -10.84
N PHE A 154 12.64 -6.20 -10.95
CA PHE A 154 11.62 -5.19 -10.67
C PHE A 154 11.72 -4.68 -9.23
N GLN A 155 11.71 -5.57 -8.24
CA GLN A 155 11.78 -5.15 -6.83
C GLN A 155 13.08 -4.40 -6.51
N ALA A 156 14.21 -4.82 -7.09
CA ALA A 156 15.50 -4.13 -6.94
C ALA A 156 15.47 -2.70 -7.52
N SER A 157 14.71 -2.47 -8.58
CA SER A 157 14.57 -1.14 -9.20
C SER A 157 13.79 -0.14 -8.34
N THR A 158 13.06 -0.60 -7.33
CA THR A 158 12.23 0.26 -6.46
C THR A 158 12.97 0.79 -5.24
N VAL A 159 14.15 0.26 -4.91
CA VAL A 159 14.92 0.65 -3.73
C VAL A 159 16.19 1.39 -4.12
N PHE A 160 16.62 2.31 -3.27
CA PHE A 160 17.89 3.03 -3.40
C PHE A 160 18.98 2.44 -2.50
N SER A 161 18.62 2.16 -1.25
CA SER A 161 19.54 1.61 -0.26
C SER A 161 19.47 0.08 -0.19
N PRO A 162 20.58 -0.61 0.07
CA PRO A 162 20.59 -2.06 0.18
C PRO A 162 19.69 -2.56 1.31
N LEU A 163 18.93 -3.60 1.03
CA LEU A 163 18.09 -4.31 2.00
C LEU A 163 18.79 -5.55 2.57
N PRO A 164 18.41 -6.02 3.78
CA PRO A 164 18.84 -7.34 4.24
C PRO A 164 18.41 -8.42 3.24
N GLU A 165 19.36 -9.23 2.79
CA GLU A 165 19.13 -10.20 1.70
C GLU A 165 17.95 -11.15 1.98
N ALA A 166 17.84 -11.67 3.21
CA ALA A 166 16.75 -12.57 3.57
C ALA A 166 15.36 -11.88 3.48
N PHE A 167 15.27 -10.60 3.82
CA PHE A 167 14.04 -9.83 3.68
C PHE A 167 13.71 -9.61 2.20
N PHE A 168 14.70 -9.20 1.40
CA PHE A 168 14.51 -8.95 -0.02
C PHE A 168 14.09 -10.21 -0.79
N GLU A 169 14.73 -11.36 -0.51
CA GLU A 169 14.36 -12.64 -1.09
C GLU A 169 12.93 -13.08 -0.72
N GLN A 170 12.47 -12.74 0.49
CA GLN A 170 11.08 -13.00 0.87
C GLN A 170 10.12 -12.08 0.09
N ILE A 171 10.44 -10.79 -0.11
CA ILE A 171 9.66 -9.87 -0.95
C ILE A 171 9.52 -10.43 -2.37
N VAL A 172 10.63 -10.88 -2.98
CA VAL A 172 10.59 -11.52 -4.30
C VAL A 172 9.69 -12.76 -4.29
N SER A 173 9.76 -13.57 -3.25
CA SER A 173 8.92 -14.76 -3.12
C SER A 173 7.43 -14.43 -2.95
N GLU A 174 7.11 -13.36 -2.25
CA GLU A 174 5.73 -12.85 -2.14
C GLU A 174 5.21 -12.36 -3.49
N SER A 175 6.04 -11.64 -4.26
CA SER A 175 5.69 -11.16 -5.62
C SER A 175 5.31 -12.31 -6.56
N LEU A 176 5.99 -13.44 -6.45
CA LEU A 176 5.74 -14.64 -7.29
C LEU A 176 4.40 -15.33 -6.99
N LYS A 177 3.73 -14.99 -5.90
CA LYS A 177 2.37 -15.51 -5.63
C LYS A 177 1.32 -14.89 -6.56
N LEU A 178 1.62 -13.73 -7.16
CA LEU A 178 0.70 -13.03 -8.05
C LEU A 178 0.77 -13.65 -9.46
N PRO A 179 -0.34 -14.16 -10.03
CA PRO A 179 -0.37 -14.66 -11.41
C PRO A 179 -0.04 -13.55 -12.42
N SER A 180 0.62 -13.89 -13.52
CA SER A 180 1.08 -12.92 -14.54
C SER A 180 -0.04 -12.00 -15.06
N ARG A 181 -1.24 -12.54 -15.30
CA ARG A 181 -2.40 -11.75 -15.71
C ARG A 181 -2.73 -10.60 -14.73
N LEU A 182 -2.58 -10.86 -13.42
CA LEU A 182 -2.86 -9.86 -12.39
C LEU A 182 -1.72 -8.84 -12.24
N TRP A 183 -0.50 -9.16 -12.67
CA TRP A 183 0.56 -8.16 -12.76
C TRP A 183 0.13 -7.02 -13.68
N ALA A 184 -0.33 -7.33 -14.89
CA ALA A 184 -0.76 -6.32 -15.86
C ALA A 184 -2.09 -5.64 -15.48
N GLU A 185 -3.10 -6.42 -15.07
CA GLU A 185 -4.43 -5.90 -14.74
C GLU A 185 -4.40 -4.91 -13.58
N LEU A 186 -3.70 -5.25 -12.49
CA LEU A 186 -3.60 -4.39 -11.31
C LEU A 186 -2.79 -3.12 -11.56
N LEU A 187 -1.63 -3.23 -12.24
CA LEU A 187 -0.86 -2.03 -12.60
C LEU A 187 -1.65 -1.14 -13.57
N GLY A 188 -2.34 -1.74 -14.54
CA GLY A 188 -3.23 -1.04 -15.46
C GLY A 188 -4.36 -0.30 -14.74
N SER A 189 -4.87 -0.85 -13.65
CA SER A 189 -5.91 -0.20 -12.82
C SER A 189 -5.42 1.08 -12.15
N VAL A 190 -4.18 1.11 -11.68
CA VAL A 190 -3.55 2.32 -11.12
C VAL A 190 -3.26 3.35 -12.23
N ILE A 191 -2.73 2.90 -13.37
CA ILE A 191 -2.42 3.78 -14.50
C ILE A 191 -3.68 4.50 -15.03
N SER A 192 -4.83 3.81 -15.04
CA SER A 192 -6.11 4.36 -15.48
C SER A 192 -6.85 5.16 -14.41
N TYR A 193 -6.41 5.11 -13.16
CA TYR A 193 -7.09 5.76 -12.04
C TYR A 193 -6.71 7.24 -11.92
N ASP A 194 -7.73 8.10 -11.79
CA ASP A 194 -7.56 9.54 -11.58
C ASP A 194 -8.56 10.05 -10.53
N ASP A 195 -8.04 10.56 -9.42
CA ASP A 195 -8.80 11.18 -8.33
C ASP A 195 -8.39 12.62 -8.03
N ARG A 196 -7.59 13.24 -8.90
CA ARG A 196 -7.01 14.58 -8.68
C ARG A 196 -8.07 15.64 -8.36
N ASN A 197 -9.22 15.57 -9.01
CA ASN A 197 -10.32 16.52 -8.78
C ASN A 197 -11.03 16.29 -7.44
N ASP A 198 -10.84 15.12 -6.83
CA ASP A 198 -11.46 14.74 -5.55
C ASP A 198 -10.57 15.09 -4.34
N LEU A 199 -9.26 15.25 -4.53
CA LEU A 199 -8.28 15.42 -3.45
C LEU A 199 -8.61 16.60 -2.50
N VAL A 200 -9.14 17.69 -3.04
CA VAL A 200 -9.58 18.85 -2.24
C VAL A 200 -10.69 18.50 -1.24
N ARG A 201 -11.41 17.40 -1.45
CA ARG A 201 -12.47 16.90 -0.57
C ARG A 201 -11.96 16.00 0.54
N MET A 202 -10.68 15.65 0.52
CA MET A 202 -10.06 14.79 1.52
C MET A 202 -9.91 15.52 2.85
N ALA A 203 -10.85 15.29 3.76
CA ALA A 203 -10.96 16.02 5.04
C ALA A 203 -10.12 15.40 6.16
N VAL A 204 -9.64 14.17 6.01
CA VAL A 204 -8.89 13.45 7.04
C VAL A 204 -7.44 13.96 7.13
N PRO A 205 -6.83 14.01 8.33
CA PRO A 205 -5.40 14.29 8.45
C PRO A 205 -4.60 13.32 7.63
N THR A 206 -3.67 13.83 6.81
CA THR A 206 -2.91 13.02 5.85
C THR A 206 -1.41 13.24 6.02
N LEU A 207 -0.64 12.17 6.08
CA LEU A 207 0.82 12.18 6.11
C LEU A 207 1.35 11.52 4.84
N LEU A 208 2.15 12.26 4.07
CA LEU A 208 2.87 11.77 2.90
C LEU A 208 4.29 11.41 3.35
N LEU A 209 4.72 10.19 3.10
CA LEU A 209 6.07 9.68 3.38
C LEU A 209 6.74 9.33 2.05
N TRP A 210 7.88 9.97 1.77
CA TRP A 210 8.51 9.85 0.46
C TRP A 210 10.03 9.84 0.57
N GLY A 211 10.68 8.96 -0.19
CA GLY A 211 12.13 8.90 -0.33
C GLY A 211 12.61 9.80 -1.48
N ASP A 212 13.67 10.57 -1.27
CA ASP A 212 14.15 11.57 -2.25
C ASP A 212 14.82 10.96 -3.50
N HIS A 213 15.04 9.65 -3.48
CA HIS A 213 15.50 8.84 -4.61
C HIS A 213 14.42 7.90 -5.16
N ASP A 214 13.13 8.22 -4.93
CA ASP A 214 12.01 7.47 -5.52
C ASP A 214 12.06 7.58 -7.05
N ALA A 215 12.37 6.45 -7.72
CA ALA A 215 12.49 6.37 -9.18
C ALA A 215 11.13 6.30 -9.90
N LEU A 216 10.03 6.02 -9.17
CA LEU A 216 8.69 5.87 -9.75
C LEU A 216 7.89 7.17 -9.72
N PHE A 217 7.90 7.88 -8.58
CA PHE A 217 7.10 9.09 -8.39
C PHE A 217 7.99 10.25 -7.93
N PRO A 218 8.09 11.31 -8.75
CA PRO A 218 9.02 12.41 -8.51
C PRO A 218 8.56 13.32 -7.37
N ARG A 219 9.48 14.17 -6.91
CA ARG A 219 9.24 15.18 -5.88
C ARG A 219 8.06 16.11 -6.20
N ASP A 220 7.93 16.53 -7.45
CA ASP A 220 6.83 17.40 -7.90
C ASP A 220 5.45 16.80 -7.60
N ASP A 221 5.32 15.48 -7.68
CA ASP A 221 4.08 14.78 -7.35
C ASP A 221 3.74 14.93 -5.87
N GLN A 222 4.74 14.82 -5.00
CA GLN A 222 4.57 14.96 -3.55
C GLN A 222 4.17 16.38 -3.16
N GLU A 223 4.81 17.38 -3.78
CA GLU A 223 4.50 18.79 -3.55
C GLU A 223 3.09 19.14 -4.03
N ARG A 224 2.66 18.61 -5.19
CA ARG A 224 1.28 18.75 -5.70
C ARG A 224 0.27 18.09 -4.77
N LEU A 225 0.54 16.87 -4.31
CA LEU A 225 -0.34 16.17 -3.36
C LEU A 225 -0.46 16.93 -2.05
N ALA A 226 0.66 17.41 -1.49
CA ALA A 226 0.66 18.19 -0.26
C ALA A 226 -0.10 19.50 -0.40
N ALA A 227 -0.08 20.13 -1.58
CA ALA A 227 -0.84 21.35 -1.85
C ALA A 227 -2.33 21.10 -2.11
N ALA A 228 -2.68 19.96 -2.71
CA ALA A 228 -4.06 19.63 -3.09
C ALA A 228 -4.89 19.05 -1.94
N ILE A 229 -4.26 18.34 -0.99
CA ILE A 229 -4.95 17.74 0.16
C ILE A 229 -4.91 18.69 1.35
N PRO A 230 -6.07 19.21 1.83
CA PRO A 230 -6.12 20.35 2.76
C PRO A 230 -5.40 20.14 4.09
N ARG A 231 -5.26 18.90 4.55
CA ARG A 231 -4.63 18.56 5.84
C ARG A 231 -3.42 17.65 5.65
N ALA A 232 -2.74 17.76 4.50
CA ALA A 232 -1.55 16.97 4.23
C ALA A 232 -0.29 17.59 4.83
N ARG A 233 0.61 16.72 5.26
CA ARG A 233 2.00 17.04 5.60
C ARG A 233 2.91 16.09 4.84
N LEU A 234 4.04 16.59 4.35
CA LEU A 234 5.05 15.83 3.63
C LEU A 234 6.27 15.62 4.52
N ARG A 235 6.68 14.38 4.67
CA ARG A 235 7.95 13.96 5.24
C ARG A 235 8.81 13.38 4.14
N ILE A 236 10.04 13.89 3.98
CA ILE A 236 11.02 13.42 3.00
C ILE A 236 12.13 12.67 3.74
N TYR A 237 12.47 11.48 3.26
CA TYR A 237 13.57 10.67 3.76
C TYR A 237 14.75 10.78 2.78
N PRO A 238 15.93 11.27 3.23
CA PRO A 238 17.10 11.39 2.37
C PRO A 238 17.71 10.01 2.09
N GLU A 239 18.24 9.84 0.89
CA GLU A 239 18.90 8.61 0.43
C GLU A 239 18.01 7.34 0.52
N ILE A 240 16.71 7.51 0.30
CA ILE A 240 15.69 6.45 0.32
C ILE A 240 14.97 6.43 -1.02
N GLY A 241 14.70 5.21 -1.54
CA GLY A 241 13.97 4.98 -2.79
C GLY A 241 12.45 5.03 -2.62
N HIS A 242 11.77 4.26 -3.46
CA HIS A 242 10.30 4.17 -3.49
C HIS A 242 9.71 3.47 -2.25
N CYS A 243 10.52 2.72 -1.51
CA CYS A 243 10.05 1.85 -0.44
C CYS A 243 10.57 2.27 0.96
N PRO A 244 10.21 3.44 1.51
CA PRO A 244 10.60 3.84 2.86
C PRO A 244 10.27 2.78 3.93
N ASN A 245 9.14 2.07 3.77
CA ASN A 245 8.73 0.98 4.65
C ASN A 245 9.70 -0.22 4.66
N TRP A 246 10.55 -0.36 3.66
CA TRP A 246 11.61 -1.39 3.59
C TRP A 246 12.97 -0.84 3.97
N GLU A 247 13.29 0.35 3.49
CA GLU A 247 14.63 0.94 3.56
C GLU A 247 14.89 1.62 4.91
N CYS A 248 13.89 2.34 5.46
CA CYS A 248 13.97 3.00 6.77
C CYS A 248 12.75 2.72 7.66
N PRO A 249 12.47 1.43 7.99
CA PRO A 249 11.24 1.03 8.70
C PRO A 249 11.14 1.61 10.12
N ASP A 250 12.26 1.88 10.79
CA ASP A 250 12.28 2.45 12.14
C ASP A 250 11.76 3.90 12.12
N GLU A 251 12.24 4.72 11.16
CA GLU A 251 11.80 6.09 10.97
C GLU A 251 10.32 6.16 10.54
N VAL A 252 9.92 5.29 9.61
CA VAL A 252 8.50 5.19 9.19
C VAL A 252 7.60 4.85 10.37
N ALA A 253 7.99 3.92 11.23
CA ALA A 253 7.22 3.56 12.42
C ALA A 253 7.14 4.71 13.43
N VAL A 254 8.24 5.44 13.65
CA VAL A 254 8.28 6.63 14.52
C VAL A 254 7.34 7.71 14.01
N ASP A 255 7.42 8.06 12.71
CA ASP A 255 6.60 9.11 12.10
C ASP A 255 5.12 8.71 12.09
N LEU A 256 4.80 7.43 11.83
CA LEU A 256 3.43 6.91 11.90
C LEU A 256 2.85 7.04 13.32
N VAL A 257 3.60 6.61 14.35
CA VAL A 257 3.15 6.65 15.75
C VAL A 257 3.00 8.09 16.22
N ALA A 258 3.94 8.97 15.90
CA ALA A 258 3.85 10.39 16.21
C ALA A 258 2.61 11.03 15.58
N PHE A 259 2.39 10.78 14.28
CA PHE A 259 1.22 11.29 13.56
C PHE A 259 -0.11 10.78 14.13
N LYS A 260 -0.13 9.56 14.65
CA LYS A 260 -1.34 8.99 15.26
C LYS A 260 -1.72 9.64 16.58
N THR A 261 -0.74 10.18 17.32
CA THR A 261 -0.95 10.78 18.65
C THR A 261 -1.27 12.27 18.64
N GLU A 262 -1.23 12.95 17.49
CA GLU A 262 -1.63 14.34 17.29
C GLU A 262 -3.16 14.50 17.16
#